data_d3fbc9eac269060332c2324df9871040
#
_entry.id   d3fbc9eac269060332c2324df9871040
#
_cell.length_a   1.000
_cell.length_b   1.000
_cell.length_c   1.000
_cell.angle_alpha   90.00
_cell.angle_beta   90.00
_cell.angle_gamma   90.00
#
_symmetry.space_group_name_H-M   'P 1'
#
loop_
_entity.id
_entity.type
_entity.pdbx_description
1 polymer ?
#
loop_
_entity_poly.entity_id
_entity_poly.type
_entity_poly.pdbx_seq_one_letter_code
_entity_poly.pdbx_strand_id
1 'polypeptide(L)'
;MPPRSSTASATPKRAAVQAAVLSATEQLLGEGATYADLNIERIATRAGISRTAFYFYFADKRELLMRLTEDVTEELYQQADIWFSGSGDPEAEIREALLNIATLYGQHGPLLRAIVEVSTYDEEVAVFWRRLLGRFVDAARQRIAAEQAAGRSSGIEPEATAFALCWMAERVLYQELVQGTPIPPENLVDALVRIWLRTIYDR
;
A
#
# COMPACT_ATOMS: atom_id res chain seq x y z
N MET A 1 -31.40 -7.37 -29.36
CA MET A 1 -30.44 -6.27 -29.16
C MET A 1 -29.83 -6.45 -27.78
N PRO A 2 -28.52 -6.73 -27.62
CA PRO A 2 -27.88 -6.75 -26.33
C PRO A 2 -27.56 -5.32 -25.85
N PRO A 3 -27.57 -5.03 -24.53
CA PRO A 3 -27.25 -3.72 -23.99
C PRO A 3 -25.75 -3.44 -24.19
N ARG A 4 -25.46 -2.27 -24.73
CA ARG A 4 -24.08 -1.77 -24.84
C ARG A 4 -23.56 -1.43 -23.44
N SER A 5 -22.62 -2.22 -22.93
CA SER A 5 -21.78 -1.82 -21.79
C SER A 5 -20.87 -0.68 -22.24
N SER A 6 -21.22 0.55 -21.89
CA SER A 6 -20.31 1.69 -22.04
C SER A 6 -19.34 1.70 -20.87
N THR A 7 -18.21 1.02 -21.00
CA THR A 7 -16.98 1.38 -20.30
C THR A 7 -16.57 2.74 -20.87
N ALA A 8 -16.93 3.83 -20.18
CA ALA A 8 -16.47 5.16 -20.53
C ALA A 8 -14.96 5.21 -20.36
N SER A 9 -14.23 5.05 -21.45
CA SER A 9 -12.79 5.37 -21.53
C SER A 9 -12.62 6.80 -21.04
N ALA A 10 -11.88 6.97 -19.94
CA ALA A 10 -11.55 8.29 -19.42
C ALA A 10 -10.87 9.07 -20.54
N THR A 11 -11.42 10.23 -20.93
CA THR A 11 -10.77 11.06 -21.93
C THR A 11 -9.39 11.47 -21.41
N PRO A 12 -8.35 11.61 -22.27
CA PRO A 12 -7.00 11.99 -21.86
C PRO A 12 -6.97 13.22 -20.94
N LYS A 13 -7.88 14.17 -21.16
CA LYS A 13 -8.05 15.35 -20.32
C LYS A 13 -8.54 15.01 -18.90
N ARG A 14 -9.44 14.04 -18.77
CA ARG A 14 -9.94 13.59 -17.44
C ARG A 14 -8.83 12.97 -16.63
N ALA A 15 -8.08 12.07 -17.23
CA ALA A 15 -6.93 11.42 -16.58
C ALA A 15 -5.86 12.45 -16.15
N ALA A 16 -5.54 13.43 -17.00
CA ALA A 16 -4.57 14.48 -16.66
C ALA A 16 -5.00 15.32 -15.45
N VAL A 17 -6.28 15.68 -15.36
CA VAL A 17 -6.80 16.45 -14.20
C VAL A 17 -6.80 15.59 -12.93
N GLN A 18 -7.21 14.34 -13.02
CA GLN A 18 -7.14 13.42 -11.87
C GLN A 18 -5.68 13.29 -11.38
N ALA A 19 -4.74 13.07 -12.26
CA ALA A 19 -3.32 13.00 -11.91
C ALA A 19 -2.80 14.30 -11.25
N ALA A 20 -3.23 15.47 -11.75
CA ALA A 20 -2.87 16.75 -11.15
C ALA A 20 -3.43 16.91 -9.71
N VAL A 21 -4.65 16.46 -9.45
CA VAL A 21 -5.27 16.50 -8.10
C VAL A 21 -4.55 15.52 -7.16
N LEU A 22 -4.23 14.32 -7.62
CA LEU A 22 -3.48 13.33 -6.85
C LEU A 22 -2.10 13.89 -6.46
N SER A 23 -1.34 14.36 -7.44
CA SER A 23 0.00 14.95 -7.21
C SER A 23 -0.05 16.18 -6.28
N ALA A 24 -1.04 17.06 -6.45
CA ALA A 24 -1.23 18.22 -5.57
C ALA A 24 -1.48 17.81 -4.11
N THR A 25 -2.24 16.74 -3.90
CA THR A 25 -2.55 16.23 -2.56
C THR A 25 -1.32 15.64 -1.90
N GLU A 26 -0.55 14.82 -2.61
CA GLU A 26 0.71 14.25 -2.10
C GLU A 26 1.71 15.34 -1.74
N GLN A 27 1.87 16.37 -2.59
CA GLN A 27 2.75 17.50 -2.32
C GLN A 27 2.34 18.23 -1.02
N LEU A 28 1.04 18.50 -0.85
CA LEU A 28 0.53 19.16 0.36
C LEU A 28 0.77 18.33 1.63
N LEU A 29 0.59 17.02 1.55
CA LEU A 29 0.92 16.11 2.64
C LEU A 29 2.44 16.07 2.91
N GLY A 30 3.25 16.03 1.88
CA GLY A 30 4.73 16.08 1.98
C GLY A 30 5.25 17.41 2.55
N GLU A 31 4.54 18.52 2.36
CA GLU A 31 4.84 19.83 2.98
C GLU A 31 4.43 19.88 4.47
N GLY A 32 3.93 18.78 5.04
CA GLY A 32 3.57 18.66 6.46
C GLY A 32 2.10 19.00 6.77
N ALA A 33 1.25 19.19 5.78
CA ALA A 33 -0.18 19.31 6.04
C ALA A 33 -0.74 17.99 6.56
N THR A 34 -1.57 18.02 7.61
CA THR A 34 -2.32 16.84 8.01
C THR A 34 -3.49 16.62 7.05
N TYR A 35 -3.91 15.37 6.87
CA TYR A 35 -5.07 15.10 6.03
C TYR A 35 -6.34 15.77 6.57
N ALA A 36 -6.47 15.91 7.89
CA ALA A 36 -7.59 16.60 8.53
C ALA A 36 -7.66 18.08 8.11
N ASP A 37 -6.51 18.77 8.03
CA ASP A 37 -6.42 20.19 7.69
C ASP A 37 -6.54 20.48 6.18
N LEU A 38 -6.38 19.44 5.35
CA LEU A 38 -6.56 19.60 3.91
C LEU A 38 -8.04 19.78 3.57
N ASN A 39 -8.39 20.91 3.00
CA ASN A 39 -9.70 21.13 2.41
C ASN A 39 -9.64 21.06 0.88
N ILE A 40 -10.81 20.80 0.27
CA ILE A 40 -10.91 20.62 -1.19
C ILE A 40 -10.48 21.88 -1.95
N GLU A 41 -10.70 23.07 -1.41
CA GLU A 41 -10.30 24.32 -2.06
C GLU A 41 -8.79 24.45 -2.15
N ARG A 42 -8.05 24.11 -1.09
CA ARG A 42 -6.59 24.12 -1.09
C ARG A 42 -6.02 23.10 -2.08
N ILE A 43 -6.61 21.90 -2.14
CA ILE A 43 -6.20 20.86 -3.10
C ILE A 43 -6.48 21.32 -4.53
N ALA A 44 -7.69 21.80 -4.81
CA ALA A 44 -8.10 22.26 -6.14
C ALA A 44 -7.23 23.43 -6.63
N THR A 45 -6.97 24.42 -5.77
CA THR A 45 -6.08 25.56 -6.08
C THR A 45 -4.68 25.07 -6.44
N ARG A 46 -4.10 24.16 -5.66
CA ARG A 46 -2.78 23.59 -5.95
C ARG A 46 -2.77 22.79 -7.26
N ALA A 47 -3.86 22.08 -7.59
CA ALA A 47 -4.03 21.35 -8.83
C ALA A 47 -4.38 22.23 -10.05
N GLY A 48 -4.56 23.53 -9.88
CA GLY A 48 -4.91 24.46 -10.95
C GLY A 48 -6.33 24.32 -11.47
N ILE A 49 -7.28 23.85 -10.64
CA ILE A 49 -8.70 23.70 -10.99
C ILE A 49 -9.58 24.44 -9.98
N SER A 50 -10.85 24.67 -10.35
CA SER A 50 -11.83 25.21 -9.41
C SER A 50 -12.34 24.13 -8.44
N ARG A 51 -12.81 24.54 -7.24
CA ARG A 51 -13.51 23.66 -6.30
C ARG A 51 -14.68 22.91 -6.95
N THR A 52 -15.46 23.58 -7.81
CA THR A 52 -16.55 22.93 -8.54
C THR A 52 -16.04 21.86 -9.50
N ALA A 53 -14.92 22.12 -10.19
CA ALA A 53 -14.33 21.15 -11.08
C ALA A 53 -13.83 19.90 -10.34
N PHE A 54 -13.35 20.02 -9.10
CA PHE A 54 -12.94 18.87 -8.27
C PHE A 54 -14.05 17.80 -8.19
N TYR A 55 -15.30 18.22 -7.93
CA TYR A 55 -16.43 17.31 -7.75
C TYR A 55 -16.86 16.55 -9.03
N PHE A 56 -16.35 16.93 -10.20
CA PHE A 56 -16.50 16.11 -11.42
C PHE A 56 -15.57 14.89 -11.45
N TYR A 57 -14.52 14.90 -10.62
CA TYR A 57 -13.48 13.86 -10.62
C TYR A 57 -13.51 13.01 -9.35
N PHE A 58 -13.84 13.59 -8.22
CA PHE A 58 -13.91 12.94 -6.91
C PHE A 58 -15.18 13.40 -6.17
N ALA A 59 -15.93 12.44 -5.64
CA ALA A 59 -17.15 12.76 -4.89
C ALA A 59 -16.84 13.56 -3.61
N ASP A 60 -15.75 13.19 -2.95
CA ASP A 60 -15.29 13.85 -1.73
C ASP A 60 -13.78 13.66 -1.51
N LYS A 61 -13.28 14.17 -0.39
CA LYS A 61 -11.87 14.02 0.02
C LYS A 61 -11.51 12.58 0.39
N ARG A 62 -12.48 11.78 0.84
CA ARG A 62 -12.30 10.38 1.19
C ARG A 62 -12.03 9.53 -0.05
N GLU A 63 -12.83 9.69 -1.12
CA GLU A 63 -12.60 9.02 -2.40
C GLU A 63 -11.19 9.35 -2.94
N LEU A 64 -10.78 10.62 -2.84
CA LEU A 64 -9.43 11.03 -3.22
C LEU A 64 -8.35 10.30 -2.42
N LEU A 65 -8.49 10.18 -1.09
CA LEU A 65 -7.54 9.45 -0.24
C LEU A 65 -7.46 7.98 -0.62
N MET A 66 -8.62 7.33 -0.78
CA MET A 66 -8.66 5.93 -1.17
C MET A 66 -7.99 5.69 -2.53
N ARG A 67 -8.21 6.60 -3.50
CA ARG A 67 -7.58 6.48 -4.82
C ARG A 67 -6.07 6.63 -4.77
N LEU A 68 -5.55 7.62 -4.04
CA LEU A 68 -4.12 7.78 -3.82
C LEU A 68 -3.50 6.54 -3.16
N THR A 69 -4.17 6.02 -2.15
CA THR A 69 -3.71 4.83 -1.43
C THR A 69 -3.72 3.59 -2.32
N GLU A 70 -4.71 3.46 -3.21
CA GLU A 70 -4.78 2.33 -4.15
C GLU A 70 -3.58 2.33 -5.10
N ASP A 71 -3.21 3.50 -5.65
CA ASP A 71 -2.08 3.63 -6.56
C ASP A 71 -0.76 3.25 -5.84
N VAL A 72 -0.48 3.78 -4.65
CA VAL A 72 0.71 3.44 -3.86
C VAL A 72 0.71 1.96 -3.42
N THR A 73 -0.46 1.42 -3.04
CA THR A 73 -0.55 0.01 -2.63
C THR A 73 -0.30 -0.93 -3.82
N GLU A 74 -0.65 -0.53 -5.02
CA GLU A 74 -0.31 -1.30 -6.22
C GLU A 74 1.21 -1.34 -6.46
N GLU A 75 1.91 -0.21 -6.27
CA GLU A 75 3.38 -0.19 -6.33
C GLU A 75 4.00 -1.07 -5.24
N LEU A 76 3.50 -1.00 -4.01
CA LEU A 76 3.94 -1.89 -2.92
C LEU A 76 3.71 -3.36 -3.25
N TYR A 77 2.56 -3.70 -3.84
CA TYR A 77 2.24 -5.08 -4.23
C TYR A 77 3.21 -5.60 -5.29
N GLN A 78 3.56 -4.78 -6.29
CA GLN A 78 4.54 -5.15 -7.30
C GLN A 78 5.91 -5.49 -6.70
N GLN A 79 6.34 -4.78 -5.65
CA GLN A 79 7.57 -5.13 -4.95
C GLN A 79 7.44 -6.43 -4.14
N ALA A 80 6.31 -6.64 -3.48
CA ALA A 80 6.05 -7.88 -2.75
C ALA A 80 5.97 -9.10 -3.70
N ASP A 81 5.53 -8.89 -4.94
CA ASP A 81 5.40 -9.95 -5.95
C ASP A 81 6.75 -10.56 -6.36
N ILE A 82 7.87 -9.87 -6.10
CA ILE A 82 9.22 -10.44 -6.23
C ILE A 82 9.32 -11.77 -5.50
N TRP A 83 8.77 -11.85 -4.28
CA TRP A 83 8.72 -13.11 -3.52
C TRP A 83 7.45 -13.91 -3.81
N PHE A 84 6.27 -13.28 -3.96
CA PHE A 84 5.01 -14.01 -4.15
C PHE A 84 5.05 -14.92 -5.39
N SER A 85 5.58 -14.40 -6.51
CA SER A 85 5.69 -15.11 -7.78
C SER A 85 7.10 -15.62 -8.08
N GLY A 86 8.06 -15.37 -7.18
CA GLY A 86 9.47 -15.73 -7.35
C GLY A 86 9.69 -17.23 -7.42
N SER A 87 10.81 -17.61 -8.03
CA SER A 87 11.23 -19.01 -8.17
C SER A 87 12.73 -19.22 -7.88
N GLY A 88 13.39 -18.16 -7.39
CA GLY A 88 14.81 -18.13 -7.07
C GLY A 88 15.11 -18.49 -5.60
N ASP A 89 16.13 -17.85 -5.05
CA ASP A 89 16.47 -18.00 -3.63
C ASP A 89 15.51 -17.20 -2.75
N PRO A 90 14.77 -17.85 -1.85
CA PRO A 90 13.80 -17.17 -1.00
C PRO A 90 14.39 -16.05 -0.14
N GLU A 91 15.66 -16.19 0.31
CA GLU A 91 16.30 -15.14 1.11
C GLU A 91 16.52 -13.87 0.28
N ALA A 92 17.05 -14.03 -0.93
CA ALA A 92 17.29 -12.91 -1.83
C ALA A 92 15.96 -12.23 -2.23
N GLU A 93 14.93 -12.99 -2.58
CA GLU A 93 13.62 -12.48 -2.97
C GLU A 93 12.93 -11.73 -1.83
N ILE A 94 12.89 -12.29 -0.61
CA ILE A 94 12.30 -11.64 0.57
C ILE A 94 13.05 -10.35 0.92
N ARG A 95 14.37 -10.39 0.87
CA ARG A 95 15.22 -9.23 1.17
C ARG A 95 14.98 -8.09 0.18
N GLU A 96 14.99 -8.41 -1.11
CA GLU A 96 14.75 -7.42 -2.17
C GLU A 96 13.35 -6.82 -2.05
N ALA A 97 12.32 -7.65 -1.88
CA ALA A 97 10.95 -7.19 -1.70
C ALA A 97 10.82 -6.25 -0.49
N LEU A 98 11.34 -6.63 0.67
CA LEU A 98 11.25 -5.81 1.89
C LEU A 98 12.05 -4.51 1.80
N LEU A 99 13.22 -4.51 1.16
CA LEU A 99 14.01 -3.28 0.93
C LEU A 99 13.25 -2.30 0.03
N ASN A 100 12.67 -2.79 -1.06
CA ASN A 100 11.91 -1.97 -1.98
C ASN A 100 10.64 -1.42 -1.32
N ILE A 101 9.91 -2.25 -0.56
CA ILE A 101 8.75 -1.83 0.23
C ILE A 101 9.14 -0.77 1.25
N ALA A 102 10.24 -0.96 2.00
CA ALA A 102 10.73 0.03 2.97
C ALA A 102 11.04 1.37 2.29
N THR A 103 11.63 1.34 1.09
CA THR A 103 11.89 2.54 0.30
C THR A 103 10.60 3.29 -0.05
N LEU A 104 9.57 2.58 -0.52
CA LEU A 104 8.26 3.16 -0.82
C LEU A 104 7.55 3.72 0.43
N TYR A 105 7.67 3.05 1.58
CA TYR A 105 7.16 3.58 2.86
C TYR A 105 7.82 4.91 3.23
N GLY A 106 9.13 5.05 2.99
CA GLY A 106 9.84 6.32 3.18
C GLY A 106 9.37 7.42 2.21
N GLN A 107 9.11 7.06 0.96
CA GLN A 107 8.67 8.01 -0.08
C GLN A 107 7.22 8.47 0.13
N HIS A 108 6.32 7.57 0.48
CA HIS A 108 4.88 7.83 0.60
C HIS A 108 4.40 7.95 2.07
N GLY A 109 5.32 8.14 3.01
CA GLY A 109 5.02 8.20 4.45
C GLY A 109 3.86 9.11 4.83
N PRO A 110 3.78 10.37 4.35
CA PRO A 110 2.65 11.26 4.65
C PRO A 110 1.29 10.73 4.20
N LEU A 111 1.21 10.07 3.04
CA LEU A 111 -0.02 9.44 2.55
C LEU A 111 -0.38 8.19 3.37
N LEU A 112 0.60 7.33 3.66
CA LEU A 112 0.40 6.14 4.50
C LEU A 112 -0.03 6.52 5.92
N ARG A 113 0.48 7.63 6.45
CA ARG A 113 -0.01 8.20 7.70
C ARG A 113 -1.48 8.59 7.60
N ALA A 114 -1.84 9.32 6.54
CA ALA A 114 -3.20 9.79 6.34
C ALA A 114 -4.22 8.65 6.28
N ILE A 115 -3.94 7.58 5.52
CA ILE A 115 -4.86 6.45 5.40
C ILE A 115 -5.01 5.68 6.72
N VAL A 116 -3.92 5.46 7.45
CA VAL A 116 -3.97 4.79 8.76
C VAL A 116 -4.73 5.62 9.77
N GLU A 117 -4.49 6.94 9.85
CA GLU A 117 -5.22 7.84 10.75
C GLU A 117 -6.72 7.84 10.43
N VAL A 118 -7.11 8.03 9.17
CA VAL A 118 -8.53 8.09 8.77
C VAL A 118 -9.23 6.75 9.00
N SER A 119 -8.54 5.63 8.79
CA SER A 119 -9.10 4.30 9.05
C SER A 119 -9.47 4.04 10.52
N THR A 120 -9.02 4.87 11.46
CA THR A 120 -9.39 4.74 12.88
C THR A 120 -10.78 5.28 13.21
N TYR A 121 -11.34 6.16 12.38
CA TYR A 121 -12.63 6.81 12.63
C TYR A 121 -13.60 6.80 11.43
N ASP A 122 -13.17 6.37 10.25
CA ASP A 122 -14.01 6.21 9.05
C ASP A 122 -14.07 4.73 8.64
N GLU A 123 -15.23 4.10 8.83
CA GLU A 123 -15.40 2.67 8.60
C GLU A 123 -15.23 2.28 7.12
N GLU A 124 -15.63 3.13 6.15
CA GLU A 124 -15.42 2.83 4.73
C GLU A 124 -13.92 2.79 4.40
N VAL A 125 -13.15 3.73 4.96
CA VAL A 125 -11.69 3.76 4.79
C VAL A 125 -11.05 2.56 5.50
N ALA A 126 -11.54 2.18 6.68
CA ALA A 126 -11.05 1.02 7.40
C ALA A 126 -11.27 -0.28 6.62
N VAL A 127 -12.47 -0.47 6.05
CA VAL A 127 -12.79 -1.64 5.19
C VAL A 127 -11.91 -1.64 3.94
N PHE A 128 -11.77 -0.48 3.31
CA PHE A 128 -10.92 -0.32 2.12
C PHE A 128 -9.46 -0.69 2.42
N TRP A 129 -8.88 -0.16 3.50
CA TRP A 129 -7.50 -0.43 3.91
C TRP A 129 -7.27 -1.92 4.22
N ARG A 130 -8.17 -2.54 5.00
CA ARG A 130 -8.12 -3.99 5.27
C ARG A 130 -8.18 -4.83 3.99
N ARG A 131 -8.99 -4.42 3.01
CA ARG A 131 -9.09 -5.12 1.72
C ARG A 131 -7.79 -5.02 0.93
N LEU A 132 -7.14 -3.86 0.90
CA LEU A 132 -5.85 -3.70 0.21
C LEU A 132 -4.79 -4.60 0.83
N LEU A 133 -4.65 -4.60 2.17
CA LEU A 133 -3.72 -5.49 2.87
C LEU A 133 -4.07 -6.97 2.71
N GLY A 134 -5.36 -7.30 2.63
CA GLY A 134 -5.83 -8.66 2.37
C GLY A 134 -5.26 -9.28 1.10
N ARG A 135 -5.00 -8.49 0.06
CA ARG A 135 -4.35 -8.98 -1.18
C ARG A 135 -2.95 -9.54 -0.91
N PHE A 136 -2.17 -8.88 -0.05
CA PHE A 136 -0.83 -9.35 0.34
C PHE A 136 -0.92 -10.63 1.17
N VAL A 137 -1.87 -10.70 2.10
CA VAL A 137 -2.11 -11.89 2.91
C VAL A 137 -2.49 -13.08 2.03
N ASP A 138 -3.39 -12.88 1.06
CA ASP A 138 -3.80 -13.94 0.14
C ASP A 138 -2.65 -14.44 -0.73
N ALA A 139 -1.83 -13.54 -1.28
CA ALA A 139 -0.67 -13.91 -2.08
C ALA A 139 0.40 -14.63 -1.23
N ALA A 140 0.71 -14.13 -0.04
CA ALA A 140 1.63 -14.78 0.89
C ALA A 140 1.13 -16.18 1.29
N ARG A 141 -0.16 -16.34 1.60
CA ARG A 141 -0.78 -17.63 1.91
C ARG A 141 -0.61 -18.62 0.76
N GLN A 142 -0.86 -18.19 -0.48
CA GLN A 142 -0.70 -19.03 -1.67
C GLN A 142 0.77 -19.44 -1.85
N ARG A 143 1.72 -18.51 -1.66
CA ARG A 143 3.14 -18.82 -1.73
C ARG A 143 3.56 -19.81 -0.65
N ILE A 144 3.18 -19.62 0.61
CA ILE A 144 3.49 -20.54 1.72
C ILE A 144 2.94 -21.94 1.42
N ALA A 145 1.69 -22.04 0.95
CA ALA A 145 1.09 -23.33 0.58
C ALA A 145 1.87 -24.03 -0.55
N ALA A 146 2.32 -23.27 -1.56
CA ALA A 146 3.16 -23.81 -2.64
C ALA A 146 4.55 -24.29 -2.14
N GLU A 147 5.17 -23.58 -1.21
CA GLU A 147 6.42 -23.98 -0.59
C GLU A 147 6.27 -25.28 0.22
N GLN A 148 5.16 -25.43 0.94
CA GLN A 148 4.82 -26.67 1.65
C GLN A 148 4.61 -27.84 0.70
N ALA A 149 3.83 -27.63 -0.37
CA ALA A 149 3.61 -28.66 -1.37
C ALA A 149 4.90 -29.13 -2.06
N ALA A 150 5.88 -28.23 -2.16
CA ALA A 150 7.21 -28.53 -2.69
C ALA A 150 8.19 -29.10 -1.64
N GLY A 151 7.76 -29.27 -0.39
CA GLY A 151 8.60 -29.80 0.70
C GLY A 151 9.69 -28.83 1.19
N ARG A 152 9.56 -27.54 0.91
CA ARG A 152 10.53 -26.51 1.31
C ARG A 152 10.12 -25.73 2.56
N SER A 153 8.90 -25.90 3.02
CA SER A 153 8.35 -25.28 4.23
C SER A 153 7.78 -26.36 5.13
N SER A 154 7.97 -26.24 6.43
CA SER A 154 7.44 -27.18 7.42
C SER A 154 6.05 -26.80 7.90
N GLY A 155 5.41 -27.68 8.64
CA GLY A 155 4.01 -27.76 9.10
C GLY A 155 3.37 -26.52 9.77
N ILE A 156 3.58 -25.33 9.21
CA ILE A 156 2.90 -24.09 9.63
C ILE A 156 1.52 -24.00 8.97
N GLU A 157 0.58 -23.32 9.61
CA GLU A 157 -0.73 -23.03 9.02
C GLU A 157 -0.60 -21.81 8.11
N PRO A 158 -0.86 -21.93 6.77
CA PRO A 158 -0.54 -20.88 5.81
C PRO A 158 -1.32 -19.58 6.00
N GLU A 159 -2.61 -19.66 6.34
CA GLU A 159 -3.48 -18.47 6.45
C GLU A 159 -3.10 -17.60 7.65
N ALA A 160 -3.02 -18.17 8.86
CA ALA A 160 -2.65 -17.44 10.04
C ALA A 160 -1.20 -16.93 9.97
N THR A 161 -0.30 -17.71 9.37
CA THR A 161 1.10 -17.31 9.20
C THR A 161 1.22 -16.12 8.24
N ALA A 162 0.57 -16.19 7.08
CA ALA A 162 0.56 -15.08 6.12
C ALA A 162 -0.04 -13.81 6.74
N PHE A 163 -1.16 -13.94 7.44
CA PHE A 163 -1.79 -12.84 8.16
C PHE A 163 -0.83 -12.19 9.15
N ALA A 164 -0.21 -12.99 10.02
CA ALA A 164 0.70 -12.49 11.04
C ALA A 164 1.93 -11.78 10.43
N LEU A 165 2.56 -12.39 9.42
CA LEU A 165 3.75 -11.85 8.77
C LEU A 165 3.46 -10.55 8.00
N CYS A 166 2.37 -10.49 7.24
CA CYS A 166 2.01 -9.29 6.49
C CYS A 166 1.64 -8.11 7.40
N TRP A 167 0.80 -8.33 8.42
CA TRP A 167 0.44 -7.29 9.38
C TRP A 167 1.61 -6.86 10.26
N MET A 168 2.50 -7.78 10.61
CA MET A 168 3.74 -7.43 11.31
C MET A 168 4.62 -6.53 10.44
N ALA A 169 4.85 -6.89 9.17
CA ALA A 169 5.68 -6.10 8.27
C ALA A 169 5.07 -4.70 8.05
N GLU A 170 3.77 -4.61 7.76
CA GLU A 170 3.04 -3.33 7.64
C GLU A 170 3.27 -2.46 8.88
N ARG A 171 2.95 -3.00 10.06
CA ARG A 171 2.99 -2.22 11.29
C ARG A 171 4.40 -1.79 11.67
N VAL A 172 5.38 -2.65 11.51
CA VAL A 172 6.78 -2.36 11.82
C VAL A 172 7.32 -1.28 10.89
N LEU A 173 7.11 -1.39 9.57
CA LEU A 173 7.53 -0.38 8.60
C LEU A 173 6.82 0.95 8.82
N TYR A 174 5.52 0.94 9.13
CA TYR A 174 4.77 2.14 9.45
C TYR A 174 5.33 2.86 10.69
N GLN A 175 5.57 2.13 11.79
CA GLN A 175 6.08 2.72 13.02
C GLN A 175 7.47 3.33 12.81
N GLU A 176 8.32 2.64 12.06
CA GLU A 176 9.71 3.07 11.86
C GLU A 176 9.84 4.21 10.86
N LEU A 177 9.28 4.03 9.66
CA LEU A 177 9.55 4.92 8.53
C LEU A 177 8.55 6.08 8.44
N VAL A 178 7.35 5.92 9.00
CA VAL A 178 6.29 6.93 8.95
C VAL A 178 6.15 7.70 10.25
N GLN A 179 6.24 7.02 11.40
CA GLN A 179 6.17 7.66 12.72
C GLN A 179 7.53 8.14 13.22
N GLY A 180 8.60 7.47 12.80
CA GLY A 180 9.98 7.78 13.16
C GLY A 180 10.40 7.20 14.50
N THR A 181 11.20 6.14 14.47
CA THR A 181 11.91 5.60 15.64
C THR A 181 13.42 5.50 15.30
N PRO A 182 14.31 5.33 16.30
CA PRO A 182 15.75 5.42 16.05
C PRO A 182 16.39 4.11 15.55
N ILE A 183 15.63 3.19 14.94
CA ILE A 183 16.20 1.94 14.41
C ILE A 183 16.66 2.19 12.96
N PRO A 184 17.91 1.91 12.59
CA PRO A 184 18.32 1.99 11.19
C PRO A 184 17.47 1.10 10.28
N PRO A 185 16.95 1.61 9.14
CA PRO A 185 16.07 0.85 8.25
C PRO A 185 16.63 -0.51 7.80
N GLU A 186 17.95 -0.58 7.57
CA GLU A 186 18.63 -1.83 7.21
C GLU A 186 18.53 -2.88 8.31
N ASN A 187 18.67 -2.50 9.58
CA ASN A 187 18.55 -3.43 10.72
C ASN A 187 17.11 -3.95 10.84
N LEU A 188 16.13 -3.11 10.53
CA LEU A 188 14.74 -3.49 10.54
C LEU A 188 14.41 -4.50 9.45
N VAL A 189 14.87 -4.24 8.23
CA VAL A 189 14.70 -5.16 7.10
C VAL A 189 15.38 -6.49 7.40
N ASP A 190 16.61 -6.47 7.92
CA ASP A 190 17.33 -7.69 8.32
C ASP A 190 16.57 -8.52 9.37
N ALA A 191 15.94 -7.85 10.34
CA ALA A 191 15.12 -8.54 11.35
C ALA A 191 13.86 -9.16 10.71
N LEU A 192 13.17 -8.45 9.84
CA LEU A 192 12.01 -8.96 9.13
C LEU A 192 12.37 -10.15 8.24
N VAL A 193 13.46 -10.05 7.46
CA VAL A 193 13.95 -11.16 6.61
C VAL A 193 14.20 -12.42 7.44
N ARG A 194 14.91 -12.30 8.57
CA ARG A 194 15.18 -13.45 9.46
C ARG A 194 13.90 -14.06 10.03
N ILE A 195 12.94 -13.24 10.43
CA ILE A 195 11.66 -13.74 10.97
C ILE A 195 10.91 -14.50 9.89
N TRP A 196 10.80 -13.95 8.67
CA TRP A 196 10.13 -14.59 7.55
C TRP A 196 10.79 -15.92 7.18
N LEU A 197 12.14 -15.94 7.03
CA LEU A 197 12.89 -17.15 6.68
C LEU A 197 12.75 -18.24 7.74
N ARG A 198 12.91 -17.89 9.02
CA ARG A 198 12.77 -18.87 10.10
C ARG A 198 11.35 -19.41 10.22
N THR A 199 10.35 -18.55 10.00
CA THR A 199 8.96 -18.98 10.11
C THR A 199 8.56 -19.87 8.94
N ILE A 200 8.96 -19.54 7.72
CA ILE A 200 8.48 -20.25 6.52
C ILE A 200 9.39 -21.42 6.14
N TYR A 201 10.70 -21.24 6.24
CA TYR A 201 11.71 -22.18 5.67
C TYR A 201 12.58 -22.88 6.73
N ASP A 202 12.38 -22.65 8.02
CA ASP A 202 13.22 -23.17 9.13
C ASP A 202 14.72 -22.82 8.99
N ARG A 203 15.07 -21.66 8.44
CA ARG A 203 16.45 -21.21 8.16
C ARG A 203 16.90 -20.05 9.03
#